data_b5308a58fd896f67728ba92eb8296829
#
_entry.id   b5308a58fd896f67728ba92eb8296829
#
_cell.length_a   1.000
_cell.length_b   1.000
_cell.length_c   1.000
_cell.angle_alpha   90.00
_cell.angle_beta   90.00
_cell.angle_gamma   90.00
#
_symmetry.space_group_name_H-M   'P 1'
#
loop_
_entity.id
_entity.type
_entity.pdbx_description
1 polymer ?
#
loop_
_entity_poly.entity_id
_entity_poly.type
_entity_poly.pdbx_seq_one_letter_code
_entity_poly.pdbx_strand_id
1 'polypeptide(L)'
;MKSIYLFPPIVFLVLSFLGISFLFTNFALAHGGGESLEKVVGEYRIDIGYDPASMEAARPSFFDFDLLLNETGERSEFSDIWLRIMKGKQTVFASGVHKPSFGNTTMVYTFAEGGEYSLDVRFQNEGGKIAEASFPLTVQSTPSATGLGSGISFLWLVIGAAMGGVGGFF
;
A
#
# COMPACT_ATOMS: atom_id res chain seq x y z
N MET A 1 -50.07 -10.97 -46.59
CA MET A 1 -50.05 -11.02 -45.12
C MET A 1 -48.63 -10.88 -44.62
N LYS A 2 -48.24 -9.71 -44.01
CA LYS A 2 -46.91 -9.49 -43.44
C LYS A 2 -46.98 -9.89 -41.94
N SER A 3 -46.32 -10.97 -41.59
CA SER A 3 -46.16 -11.39 -40.22
C SER A 3 -45.08 -10.50 -39.56
N ILE A 4 -45.48 -9.63 -38.65
CA ILE A 4 -44.56 -8.81 -37.85
C ILE A 4 -44.19 -9.68 -36.64
N TYR A 5 -42.97 -10.23 -36.65
CA TYR A 5 -42.45 -10.94 -35.49
C TYR A 5 -42.15 -9.89 -34.41
N LEU A 6 -43.06 -9.78 -33.45
CA LEU A 6 -42.84 -9.00 -32.24
C LEU A 6 -41.82 -9.78 -31.38
N PHE A 7 -40.57 -9.34 -31.36
CA PHE A 7 -39.60 -9.89 -30.40
C PHE A 7 -40.15 -9.66 -28.99
N PRO A 8 -40.23 -10.68 -28.13
CA PRO A 8 -40.76 -10.54 -26.81
C PRO A 8 -39.90 -9.51 -26.02
N PRO A 9 -40.52 -8.58 -25.28
CA PRO A 9 -39.83 -7.51 -24.56
C PRO A 9 -38.77 -8.02 -23.58
N ILE A 10 -38.88 -9.29 -23.16
CA ILE A 10 -37.91 -9.98 -22.30
C ILE A 10 -36.55 -10.13 -22.98
N VAL A 11 -36.49 -10.41 -24.30
CA VAL A 11 -35.23 -10.55 -25.05
C VAL A 11 -34.49 -9.21 -25.10
N PHE A 12 -35.23 -8.11 -25.28
CA PHE A 12 -34.66 -6.76 -25.29
C PHE A 12 -34.10 -6.37 -23.90
N LEU A 13 -34.78 -6.75 -22.84
CA LEU A 13 -34.39 -6.48 -21.47
C LEU A 13 -33.15 -7.27 -21.06
N VAL A 14 -33.03 -8.55 -21.48
CA VAL A 14 -31.86 -9.39 -21.23
C VAL A 14 -30.64 -8.86 -22.02
N LEU A 15 -30.79 -8.46 -23.27
CA LEU A 15 -29.72 -7.86 -24.08
C LEU A 15 -29.23 -6.52 -23.52
N SER A 16 -30.16 -5.70 -23.00
CA SER A 16 -29.80 -4.43 -22.34
C SER A 16 -29.02 -4.68 -21.04
N PHE A 17 -29.38 -5.66 -20.26
CA PHE A 17 -28.68 -6.01 -19.01
C PHE A 17 -27.28 -6.58 -19.29
N LEU A 18 -27.12 -7.42 -20.34
CA LEU A 18 -25.82 -7.90 -20.78
C LEU A 18 -24.92 -6.75 -21.27
N GLY A 19 -25.46 -5.80 -22.03
CA GLY A 19 -24.73 -4.65 -22.53
C GLY A 19 -24.21 -3.72 -21.43
N ILE A 20 -25.01 -3.50 -20.37
CA ILE A 20 -24.62 -2.68 -19.21
C ILE A 20 -23.53 -3.38 -18.39
N SER A 21 -23.60 -4.71 -18.24
CA SER A 21 -22.56 -5.46 -17.51
C SER A 21 -21.18 -5.38 -18.16
N PHE A 22 -21.09 -5.20 -19.47
CA PHE A 22 -19.80 -5.04 -20.19
C PHE A 22 -19.16 -3.66 -20.00
N LEU A 23 -19.92 -2.64 -19.58
CA LEU A 23 -19.38 -1.29 -19.38
C LEU A 23 -18.66 -1.11 -18.04
N PHE A 24 -18.78 -2.06 -17.10
CA PHE A 24 -18.19 -1.97 -15.76
C PHE A 24 -16.94 -2.83 -15.55
N THR A 25 -16.40 -3.50 -16.57
CA THR A 25 -15.32 -4.48 -16.41
C THR A 25 -13.90 -3.97 -16.65
N ASN A 26 -13.64 -2.66 -16.66
CA ASN A 26 -12.30 -2.14 -16.98
C ASN A 26 -11.63 -1.34 -15.85
N PHE A 27 -11.82 -1.74 -14.60
CA PHE A 27 -10.91 -1.34 -13.53
C PHE A 27 -10.22 -2.59 -12.97
N ALA A 28 -9.33 -3.18 -13.76
CA ALA A 28 -8.30 -4.04 -13.21
C ALA A 28 -7.32 -3.13 -12.45
N LEU A 29 -7.48 -3.03 -11.14
CA LEU A 29 -6.43 -2.51 -10.27
C LEU A 29 -5.25 -3.48 -10.43
N ALA A 30 -4.21 -3.03 -11.12
CA ALA A 30 -3.01 -3.84 -11.41
C ALA A 30 -2.22 -4.15 -10.14
N HIS A 31 -2.49 -3.45 -9.04
CA HIS A 31 -1.91 -3.68 -7.72
C HIS A 31 -2.98 -4.26 -6.79
N GLY A 32 -2.68 -5.42 -6.19
CA GLY A 32 -3.60 -6.09 -5.26
C GLY A 32 -3.85 -5.25 -4.03
N GLY A 33 -4.95 -4.50 -3.96
CA GLY A 33 -5.47 -3.87 -2.74
C GLY A 33 -4.63 -2.79 -2.04
N GLY A 34 -3.37 -2.53 -2.47
CA GLY A 34 -2.48 -1.50 -1.95
C GLY A 34 -2.68 -0.14 -2.64
N GLU A 35 -1.92 0.85 -2.20
CA GLU A 35 -1.81 2.15 -2.87
C GLU A 35 -0.59 2.18 -3.79
N SER A 36 -0.50 3.18 -4.66
CA SER A 36 0.67 3.42 -5.50
C SER A 36 1.16 4.86 -5.43
N LEU A 37 2.45 5.04 -5.67
CA LEU A 37 3.14 6.32 -5.83
C LEU A 37 3.68 6.39 -7.25
N GLU A 38 3.25 7.39 -8.01
CA GLU A 38 3.67 7.56 -9.39
C GLU A 38 4.48 8.84 -9.59
N LYS A 39 5.47 8.78 -10.48
CA LYS A 39 6.22 9.96 -10.90
C LYS A 39 6.73 9.84 -12.33
N VAL A 40 6.45 10.86 -13.14
CA VAL A 40 6.95 10.95 -14.51
C VAL A 40 8.36 11.54 -14.52
N VAL A 41 9.29 10.87 -15.21
CA VAL A 41 10.69 11.25 -15.36
C VAL A 41 11.10 11.07 -16.82
N GLY A 42 11.13 12.17 -17.58
CA GLY A 42 11.36 12.11 -19.04
C GLY A 42 10.27 11.33 -19.75
N GLU A 43 10.64 10.33 -20.51
CA GLU A 43 9.72 9.45 -21.25
C GLU A 43 9.16 8.30 -20.40
N TYR A 44 9.61 8.17 -19.13
CA TYR A 44 9.22 7.08 -18.24
C TYR A 44 8.27 7.55 -17.14
N ARG A 45 7.45 6.62 -16.67
CA ARG A 45 6.68 6.73 -15.43
C ARG A 45 7.15 5.64 -14.48
N ILE A 46 7.65 6.06 -13.32
CA ILE A 46 7.97 5.17 -12.21
C ILE A 46 6.68 4.97 -11.42
N ASP A 47 6.29 3.73 -11.21
CA ASP A 47 5.13 3.32 -10.43
C ASP A 47 5.59 2.38 -9.30
N ILE A 48 5.24 2.74 -8.06
CA ILE A 48 5.61 1.99 -6.86
C ILE A 48 4.34 1.62 -6.13
N GLY A 49 3.90 0.36 -6.29
CA GLY A 49 2.85 -0.20 -5.47
C GLY A 49 3.34 -0.49 -4.05
N TYR A 50 2.49 -0.32 -3.05
CA TYR A 50 2.84 -0.70 -1.68
C TYR A 50 1.64 -1.22 -0.88
N ASP A 51 1.93 -2.17 0.02
CA ASP A 51 0.98 -2.82 0.91
C ASP A 51 1.62 -3.04 2.30
N PRO A 52 0.92 -2.69 3.40
CA PRO A 52 -0.42 -2.12 3.48
C PRO A 52 -0.46 -0.63 3.07
N ALA A 53 -1.63 -0.13 2.65
CA ALA A 53 -1.87 1.27 2.30
C ALA A 53 -1.48 2.25 3.43
N SER A 54 -1.54 1.79 4.68
CA SER A 54 -1.04 2.51 5.85
C SER A 54 0.16 1.77 6.44
N MET A 55 1.36 2.25 6.16
CA MET A 55 2.59 1.71 6.71
C MET A 55 2.70 1.98 8.20
N GLU A 56 3.07 0.97 9.00
CA GLU A 56 3.25 1.07 10.44
C GLU A 56 4.68 0.65 10.85
N ALA A 57 5.22 1.31 11.86
CA ALA A 57 6.50 0.92 12.45
C ALA A 57 6.44 -0.51 13.03
N ALA A 58 7.55 -1.22 12.95
CA ALA A 58 7.70 -2.62 13.39
C ALA A 58 6.81 -3.64 12.64
N ARG A 59 6.17 -3.24 11.53
CA ARG A 59 5.43 -4.13 10.62
C ARG A 59 6.07 -4.16 9.24
N PRO A 60 6.04 -5.30 8.53
CA PRO A 60 6.55 -5.37 7.18
C PRO A 60 5.68 -4.55 6.22
N SER A 61 6.33 -3.80 5.34
CA SER A 61 5.74 -3.13 4.18
C SER A 61 6.32 -3.75 2.92
N PHE A 62 5.45 -4.07 1.98
CA PHE A 62 5.79 -4.67 0.69
C PHE A 62 5.79 -3.56 -0.35
N PHE A 63 6.78 -3.58 -1.24
CA PHE A 63 6.90 -2.62 -2.34
C PHE A 63 7.07 -3.39 -3.64
N ASP A 64 6.30 -2.98 -4.66
CA ASP A 64 6.42 -3.43 -6.04
C ASP A 64 6.92 -2.28 -6.90
N PHE A 65 7.84 -2.54 -7.82
CA PHE A 65 8.47 -1.51 -8.65
C PHE A 65 8.24 -1.79 -10.12
N ASP A 66 7.58 -0.85 -10.81
CA ASP A 66 7.36 -0.87 -12.24
C ASP A 66 7.94 0.39 -12.91
N LEU A 67 8.54 0.19 -14.08
CA LEU A 67 8.96 1.25 -14.98
C LEU A 67 8.12 1.15 -16.24
N LEU A 68 7.38 2.20 -16.56
CA LEU A 68 6.46 2.24 -17.69
C LEU A 68 6.89 3.34 -18.68
N LEU A 69 6.62 3.16 -19.96
CA LEU A 69 6.65 4.25 -20.93
C LEU A 69 5.45 5.17 -20.65
N ASN A 70 5.71 6.45 -20.44
CA ASN A 70 4.67 7.40 -20.02
C ASN A 70 3.56 7.59 -21.06
N GLU A 71 3.88 7.51 -22.37
CA GLU A 71 2.92 7.70 -23.45
C GLU A 71 1.99 6.51 -23.66
N THR A 72 2.53 5.28 -23.58
CA THR A 72 1.78 4.05 -23.90
C THR A 72 1.32 3.29 -22.68
N GLY A 73 1.96 3.50 -21.51
CA GLY A 73 1.75 2.72 -20.30
C GLY A 73 2.35 1.30 -20.37
N GLU A 74 3.10 0.98 -21.42
CA GLU A 74 3.76 -0.30 -21.55
C GLU A 74 4.96 -0.40 -20.60
N ARG A 75 5.24 -1.61 -20.09
CA ARG A 75 6.40 -1.86 -19.23
C ARG A 75 7.69 -1.68 -20.00
N SER A 76 8.60 -0.89 -19.43
CA SER A 76 9.96 -0.72 -19.95
C SER A 76 10.91 -1.74 -19.36
N GLU A 77 11.94 -2.09 -20.14
CA GLU A 77 12.97 -3.03 -19.71
C GLU A 77 14.04 -2.33 -18.85
N PHE A 78 14.45 -3.00 -17.77
CA PHE A 78 15.59 -2.63 -16.92
C PHE A 78 16.24 -3.90 -16.36
N SER A 79 17.48 -3.81 -15.86
CA SER A 79 18.17 -4.94 -15.23
C SER A 79 18.13 -4.86 -13.71
N ASP A 80 18.31 -3.67 -13.16
CA ASP A 80 18.49 -3.45 -11.74
C ASP A 80 17.76 -2.21 -11.26
N ILE A 81 17.39 -2.22 -9.97
CA ILE A 81 16.91 -1.05 -9.25
C ILE A 81 17.85 -0.80 -8.08
N TRP A 82 18.36 0.42 -7.95
CA TRP A 82 19.02 0.87 -6.74
C TRP A 82 18.00 1.61 -5.87
N LEU A 83 17.92 1.22 -4.60
CA LEU A 83 16.95 1.71 -3.62
C LEU A 83 17.69 2.34 -2.45
N ARG A 84 17.17 3.47 -1.96
CA ARG A 84 17.63 4.10 -0.73
C ARG A 84 16.43 4.65 0.06
N ILE A 85 16.33 4.29 1.35
CA ILE A 85 15.37 4.87 2.27
C ILE A 85 16.12 5.82 3.21
N MET A 86 15.60 7.04 3.32
CA MET A 86 16.15 8.07 4.18
C MET A 86 15.13 8.52 5.23
N LYS A 87 15.60 8.86 6.44
CA LYS A 87 14.85 9.59 7.47
C LYS A 87 15.54 10.93 7.67
N GLY A 88 14.92 11.99 7.19
CA GLY A 88 15.58 13.30 7.11
C GLY A 88 16.85 13.25 6.25
N LYS A 89 18.00 13.48 6.84
CA LYS A 89 19.32 13.41 6.14
C LYS A 89 20.06 12.08 6.31
N GLN A 90 19.51 11.16 7.10
CA GLN A 90 20.14 9.88 7.40
C GLN A 90 19.64 8.79 6.45
N THR A 91 20.56 8.07 5.80
CA THR A 91 20.22 6.83 5.10
C THR A 91 20.01 5.73 6.13
N VAL A 92 18.79 5.14 6.15
CA VAL A 92 18.44 4.03 7.03
C VAL A 92 18.50 2.69 6.32
N PHE A 93 18.42 2.71 4.98
CA PHE A 93 18.55 1.52 4.14
C PHE A 93 19.08 1.89 2.75
N ALA A 94 19.93 1.06 2.16
CA ALA A 94 20.29 1.13 0.75
C ALA A 94 20.63 -0.26 0.22
N SER A 95 20.08 -0.60 -0.96
CA SER A 95 20.31 -1.89 -1.61
C SER A 95 20.12 -1.80 -3.12
N GLY A 96 20.76 -2.70 -3.84
CA GLY A 96 20.41 -3.04 -5.22
C GLY A 96 19.44 -4.22 -5.24
N VAL A 97 18.46 -4.17 -6.12
CA VAL A 97 17.51 -5.26 -6.39
C VAL A 97 17.62 -5.60 -7.87
N HIS A 98 17.99 -6.83 -8.17
CA HIS A 98 18.05 -7.31 -9.55
C HIS A 98 16.64 -7.71 -10.03
N LYS A 99 16.30 -7.33 -11.27
CA LYS A 99 15.01 -7.73 -11.87
C LYS A 99 14.97 -9.25 -12.03
N PRO A 100 13.97 -9.93 -11.45
CA PRO A 100 13.84 -11.37 -11.64
C PRO A 100 13.48 -11.70 -13.09
N SER A 101 13.85 -12.89 -13.57
CA SER A 101 13.49 -13.35 -14.92
C SER A 101 11.98 -13.53 -15.09
N PHE A 102 11.25 -13.75 -13.99
CA PHE A 102 9.79 -13.91 -13.96
C PHE A 102 9.22 -13.18 -12.73
N GLY A 103 8.03 -12.60 -12.90
CA GLY A 103 7.31 -11.90 -11.82
C GLY A 103 7.69 -10.42 -11.71
N ASN A 104 7.26 -9.81 -10.60
CA ASN A 104 7.49 -8.40 -10.30
C ASN A 104 8.79 -8.22 -9.53
N THR A 105 9.39 -7.03 -9.65
CA THR A 105 10.52 -6.63 -8.80
C THR A 105 9.96 -6.10 -7.50
N THR A 106 10.20 -6.83 -6.40
CA THR A 106 9.61 -6.54 -5.10
C THR A 106 10.66 -6.37 -4.01
N MET A 107 10.30 -5.64 -2.96
CA MET A 107 11.09 -5.49 -1.75
C MET A 107 10.16 -5.54 -0.53
N VAL A 108 10.64 -6.15 0.56
CA VAL A 108 10.00 -6.06 1.87
C VAL A 108 10.92 -5.28 2.80
N TYR A 109 10.35 -4.27 3.46
CA TYR A 109 11.08 -3.47 4.44
C TYR A 109 10.25 -3.25 5.71
N THR A 110 10.91 -3.29 6.88
CA THR A 110 10.28 -3.01 8.17
C THR A 110 10.89 -1.75 8.76
N PHE A 111 10.07 -0.70 8.87
CA PHE A 111 10.49 0.57 9.48
C PHE A 111 10.63 0.40 11.00
N ALA A 112 11.76 0.84 11.57
CA ALA A 112 12.01 0.70 13.01
C ALA A 112 11.09 1.62 13.83
N GLU A 113 10.74 2.78 13.32
CA GLU A 113 9.94 3.81 14.01
C GLU A 113 9.06 4.57 13.02
N GLY A 114 8.02 5.22 13.52
CA GLY A 114 7.16 6.08 12.73
C GLY A 114 7.83 7.40 12.34
N GLY A 115 7.25 8.09 11.38
CA GLY A 115 7.70 9.41 10.92
C GLY A 115 7.73 9.53 9.41
N GLU A 116 8.32 10.63 8.94
CA GLU A 116 8.48 10.92 7.52
C GLU A 116 9.79 10.35 7.00
N TYR A 117 9.69 9.64 5.88
CA TYR A 117 10.80 9.04 5.15
C TYR A 117 10.77 9.48 3.69
N SER A 118 11.86 9.24 2.97
CA SER A 118 11.88 9.29 1.51
C SER A 118 12.46 7.99 0.96
N LEU A 119 11.83 7.49 -0.11
CA LEU A 119 12.32 6.36 -0.89
C LEU A 119 12.87 6.88 -2.22
N ASP A 120 14.18 6.79 -2.39
CA ASP A 120 14.83 7.09 -3.67
C ASP A 120 14.93 5.79 -4.47
N VAL A 121 14.48 5.84 -5.72
CA VAL A 121 14.47 4.70 -6.63
C VAL A 121 15.17 5.09 -7.92
N ARG A 122 16.14 4.28 -8.34
CA ARG A 122 16.87 4.45 -9.60
C ARG A 122 16.81 3.16 -10.40
N PHE A 123 16.17 3.21 -11.55
CA PHE A 123 16.16 2.15 -12.55
C PHE A 123 17.40 2.26 -13.43
N GLN A 124 18.03 1.14 -13.72
CA GLN A 124 19.24 1.08 -14.51
C GLN A 124 19.33 -0.20 -15.35
N ASN A 125 20.18 -0.16 -16.37
CA ASN A 125 20.58 -1.30 -17.18
C ASN A 125 22.10 -1.25 -17.41
N GLU A 126 22.63 -2.12 -18.26
CA GLU A 126 24.06 -2.15 -18.62
C GLU A 126 24.58 -0.80 -19.15
N GLY A 127 23.72 0.01 -19.77
CA GLY A 127 24.04 1.35 -20.28
C GLY A 127 24.02 2.44 -19.21
N GLY A 128 23.65 2.13 -17.98
CA GLY A 128 23.59 3.07 -16.86
C GLY A 128 22.18 3.43 -16.41
N LYS A 129 22.02 4.62 -15.84
CA LYS A 129 20.74 5.09 -15.29
C LYS A 129 19.70 5.35 -16.40
N ILE A 130 18.50 4.78 -16.22
CA ILE A 130 17.33 4.99 -17.08
C ILE A 130 16.46 6.10 -16.50
N ALA A 131 15.98 5.92 -15.26
CA ALA A 131 15.11 6.87 -14.57
C ALA A 131 15.40 6.86 -13.06
N GLU A 132 15.19 8.01 -12.41
CA GLU A 132 15.39 8.14 -10.96
C GLU A 132 14.38 9.13 -10.37
N ALA A 133 13.78 8.75 -9.25
CA ALA A 133 12.87 9.62 -8.53
C ALA A 133 12.93 9.37 -7.01
N SER A 134 12.48 10.36 -6.24
CA SER A 134 12.30 10.30 -4.80
C SER A 134 10.82 10.42 -4.46
N PHE A 135 10.35 9.59 -3.53
CA PHE A 135 8.96 9.50 -3.09
C PHE A 135 8.87 9.71 -1.58
N PRO A 136 7.98 10.59 -1.10
CA PRO A 136 7.73 10.71 0.32
C PRO A 136 6.95 9.50 0.83
N LEU A 137 7.32 9.01 2.01
CA LEU A 137 6.61 7.94 2.71
C LEU A 137 6.27 8.42 4.12
N THR A 138 5.04 8.16 4.56
CA THR A 138 4.60 8.42 5.94
C THR A 138 4.38 7.08 6.65
N VAL A 139 5.11 6.86 7.74
CA VAL A 139 5.02 5.63 8.54
C VAL A 139 4.39 5.98 9.89
N GLN A 140 3.30 5.30 10.23
CA GLN A 140 2.62 5.48 11.51
C GLN A 140 3.43 4.88 12.65
N SER A 141 3.47 5.57 13.79
CA SER A 141 4.01 4.99 15.01
C SER A 141 3.08 3.90 15.52
N THR A 142 3.61 2.74 15.87
CA THR A 142 2.83 1.72 16.58
C THR A 142 2.40 2.32 17.93
N PRO A 143 1.11 2.29 18.30
CA PRO A 143 0.68 2.77 19.61
C PRO A 143 1.45 2.00 20.68
N SER A 144 2.25 2.72 21.47
CA SER A 144 2.89 2.09 22.64
C SER A 144 1.80 1.60 23.55
N ALA A 145 1.79 0.31 23.88
CA ALA A 145 0.86 -0.30 24.84
C ALA A 145 1.05 0.21 26.28
N THR A 146 1.69 1.37 26.47
CA THR A 146 1.99 2.00 27.74
C THR A 146 0.86 2.94 28.17
N GLY A 147 -0.30 2.41 28.49
CA GLY A 147 -1.42 3.26 28.91
C GLY A 147 -2.53 2.59 29.73
N LEU A 148 -2.45 1.29 30.00
CA LEU A 148 -3.52 0.58 30.73
C LEU A 148 -3.10 0.09 32.13
N GLY A 149 -1.95 0.54 32.64
CA GLY A 149 -1.39 0.03 33.91
C GLY A 149 -1.58 0.86 35.19
N SER A 150 -2.00 2.12 35.12
CA SER A 150 -2.04 2.96 36.33
C SER A 150 -3.41 3.47 36.80
N GLY A 151 -4.45 3.34 35.96
CA GLY A 151 -5.79 3.86 36.32
C GLY A 151 -6.68 2.87 37.06
N ILE A 152 -6.49 1.56 36.87
CA ILE A 152 -7.43 0.56 37.43
C ILE A 152 -7.04 0.13 38.85
N SER A 153 -5.74 0.18 39.20
CA SER A 153 -5.28 -0.20 40.55
C SER A 153 -5.75 0.76 41.63
N PHE A 154 -5.95 2.04 41.33
CA PHE A 154 -6.41 3.01 42.34
C PHE A 154 -7.91 2.90 42.65
N LEU A 155 -8.72 2.49 41.67
CA LEU A 155 -10.17 2.36 41.87
C LEU A 155 -10.53 1.16 42.78
N TRP A 156 -9.78 0.06 42.70
CA TRP A 156 -9.99 -1.12 43.53
C TRP A 156 -9.55 -0.91 44.98
N LEU A 157 -8.58 -0.06 45.25
CA LEU A 157 -8.11 0.25 46.57
C LEU A 157 -9.11 1.11 47.37
N VAL A 158 -9.85 1.98 46.71
CA VAL A 158 -10.90 2.81 47.33
C VAL A 158 -12.15 2.00 47.64
N ILE A 159 -12.52 1.03 46.78
CA ILE A 159 -13.70 0.17 47.04
C ILE A 159 -13.41 -0.85 48.13
N GLY A 160 -12.16 -1.37 48.23
CA GLY A 160 -11.76 -2.30 49.29
C GLY A 160 -11.77 -1.67 50.69
N ALA A 161 -11.46 -0.38 50.83
CA ALA A 161 -11.47 0.34 52.10
C ALA A 161 -12.90 0.67 52.62
N ALA A 162 -13.89 0.79 51.69
CA ALA A 162 -15.27 1.09 52.07
C ALA A 162 -16.06 -0.13 52.56
N MET A 163 -15.63 -1.36 52.25
CA MET A 163 -16.31 -2.59 52.69
C MET A 163 -15.70 -3.27 53.93
N GLY A 164 -14.51 -2.85 54.39
CA GLY A 164 -13.82 -3.39 55.55
C GLY A 164 -14.20 -2.78 56.92
N GLY A 165 -15.11 -1.79 56.94
CA GLY A 165 -15.43 -0.99 58.12
C GLY A 165 -16.69 -1.38 58.92
N VAL A 166 -17.42 -2.44 58.59
CA VAL A 166 -18.64 -2.86 59.30
C VAL A 166 -18.54 -4.33 59.76
N GLY A 167 -17.84 -4.57 60.82
CA GLY A 167 -17.73 -5.93 61.36
C GLY A 167 -16.84 -6.03 62.62
N GLY A 168 -17.18 -5.29 63.68
CA GLY A 168 -16.45 -5.40 64.91
C GLY A 168 -17.11 -4.69 66.08
N PHE A 169 -18.28 -5.16 66.51
CA PHE A 169 -18.77 -4.98 67.85
C PHE A 169 -19.85 -6.06 68.11
N PHE A 170 -19.44 -7.14 68.67
CA PHE A 170 -20.12 -7.90 69.78
C PHE A 170 -19.16 -8.96 70.28
#